data_f4a11542d7bff99430238f513c350dbf
#
_entry.id   f4a11542d7bff99430238f513c350dbf
#
_cell.length_a   1.000
_cell.length_b   1.000
_cell.length_c   1.000
_cell.angle_alpha   90.00
_cell.angle_beta   90.00
_cell.angle_gamma   90.00
#
_symmetry.space_group_name_H-M   'P 1'
#
loop_
_entity.id
_entity.type
_entity.pdbx_description
1 polymer ?
#
loop_
_entity_poly.entity_id
_entity_poly.type
_entity_poly.pdbx_seq_one_letter_code
_entity_poly.pdbx_strand_id
1 'polypeptide(L)'
;MDIRQRVLHSTDITPFQRRVYLELLNVPRGETISYGELARRIGCRSAQAVGQALKRNPFAPEVPCHRVVASDGSLGGFHGERKGEMIERKRQLLEREAKR
;
A
#
# COMPACT_ATOMS: atom_id res chain seq x y z
N MET A 1 3.07 21.01 -3.12
CA MET A 1 2.00 20.19 -2.47
C MET A 1 2.62 18.85 -2.10
N ASP A 2 2.56 18.46 -0.82
CA ASP A 2 3.12 17.18 -0.41
C ASP A 2 2.20 16.02 -0.84
N ILE A 3 2.66 14.79 -0.61
CA ILE A 3 1.92 13.61 -1.08
C ILE A 3 0.55 13.50 -0.42
N ARG A 4 0.44 13.82 0.88
CA ARG A 4 -0.85 13.77 1.57
C ARG A 4 -1.86 14.72 0.94
N GLN A 5 -1.44 15.95 0.63
CA GLN A 5 -2.32 16.93 -0.03
C GLN A 5 -2.69 16.49 -1.45
N ARG A 6 -1.75 15.89 -2.17
CA ARG A 6 -2.03 15.38 -3.52
C ARG A 6 -3.09 14.28 -3.47
N VAL A 7 -3.02 13.39 -2.49
CA VAL A 7 -4.03 12.34 -2.30
C VAL A 7 -5.38 12.96 -1.92
N LEU A 8 -5.37 13.92 -0.98
CA LEU A 8 -6.59 14.57 -0.53
C LEU A 8 -7.34 15.28 -1.65
N HIS A 9 -6.62 15.90 -2.57
CA HIS A 9 -7.22 16.72 -3.63
C HIS A 9 -7.34 16.03 -4.97
N SER A 10 -6.93 14.77 -5.08
CA SER A 10 -7.03 14.02 -6.34
C SER A 10 -8.49 13.76 -6.69
N THR A 11 -8.85 14.02 -7.95
CA THR A 11 -10.18 13.74 -8.48
C THR A 11 -10.24 12.40 -9.24
N ASP A 12 -9.09 11.73 -9.39
CA ASP A 12 -8.94 10.50 -10.19
C ASP A 12 -9.09 9.24 -9.36
N ILE A 13 -9.34 9.36 -8.06
CA ILE A 13 -9.47 8.22 -7.15
C ILE A 13 -10.83 8.25 -6.47
N THR A 14 -11.30 7.05 -6.07
CA THR A 14 -12.56 6.93 -5.34
C THR A 14 -12.37 7.36 -3.88
N PRO A 15 -13.47 7.70 -3.16
CA PRO A 15 -13.37 7.97 -1.72
C PRO A 15 -12.75 6.81 -0.94
N PHE A 16 -13.05 5.56 -1.33
CA PHE A 16 -12.47 4.39 -0.68
C PHE A 16 -10.96 4.32 -0.91
N GLN A 17 -10.51 4.51 -2.16
CA GLN A 17 -9.08 4.53 -2.49
C GLN A 17 -8.36 5.63 -1.69
N ARG A 18 -8.98 6.80 -1.59
CA ARG A 18 -8.41 7.90 -0.81
C ARG A 18 -8.17 7.50 0.65
N ARG A 19 -9.14 6.83 1.27
CA ARG A 19 -9.00 6.36 2.65
C ARG A 19 -7.84 5.37 2.79
N VAL A 20 -7.73 4.43 1.86
CA VAL A 20 -6.64 3.45 1.86
C VAL A 20 -5.28 4.15 1.77
N TYR A 21 -5.14 5.06 0.83
CA TYR A 21 -3.85 5.73 0.60
C TYR A 21 -3.46 6.64 1.76
N LEU A 22 -4.42 7.37 2.33
CA LEU A 22 -4.13 8.24 3.47
C LEU A 22 -3.71 7.44 4.71
N GLU A 23 -4.37 6.31 4.97
CA GLU A 23 -4.00 5.47 6.11
C GLU A 23 -2.61 4.85 5.88
N LEU A 24 -2.32 4.46 4.66
CA LEU A 24 -1.02 3.86 4.32
C LEU A 24 0.13 4.84 4.54
N LEU A 25 -0.10 6.13 4.35
CA LEU A 25 0.92 7.16 4.63
C LEU A 25 1.33 7.20 6.10
N ASN A 26 0.54 6.61 6.99
CA ASN A 26 0.86 6.54 8.42
C ASN A 26 1.79 5.36 8.76
N VAL A 27 2.07 4.47 7.82
CA VAL A 27 2.99 3.34 8.04
C VAL A 27 4.42 3.83 7.83
N PRO A 28 5.26 3.81 8.88
CA PRO A 28 6.61 4.35 8.77
C PRO A 28 7.51 3.53 7.87
N ARG A 29 8.54 4.16 7.35
CA ARG A 29 9.60 3.47 6.63
C ARG A 29 10.23 2.40 7.53
N GLY A 30 10.44 1.22 6.98
CA GLY A 30 11.01 0.08 7.71
C GLY A 30 9.96 -0.79 8.39
N GLU A 31 8.69 -0.38 8.35
CA GLU A 31 7.60 -1.17 8.93
C GLU A 31 6.67 -1.67 7.83
N THR A 32 5.91 -2.71 8.14
CA THR A 32 4.91 -3.27 7.23
C THR A 32 3.57 -3.34 7.94
N ILE A 33 2.51 -3.47 7.14
CA ILE A 33 1.15 -3.67 7.64
C ILE A 33 0.49 -4.74 6.78
N SER A 34 -0.35 -5.59 7.38
CA SER A 34 -1.08 -6.57 6.59
C SER A 34 -2.27 -5.93 5.89
N TYR A 35 -2.73 -6.57 4.80
CA TYR A 35 -3.95 -6.13 4.10
C TYR A 35 -5.14 -6.10 5.07
N GLY A 36 -5.26 -7.12 5.92
CA GLY A 36 -6.35 -7.19 6.90
C GLY A 36 -6.28 -6.08 7.94
N GLU A 37 -5.10 -5.79 8.45
CA GLU A 37 -4.93 -4.71 9.42
C GLU A 37 -5.21 -3.34 8.81
N LEU A 38 -4.77 -3.13 7.58
CA LEU A 38 -5.06 -1.87 6.88
C LEU A 38 -6.56 -1.71 6.67
N ALA A 39 -7.25 -2.79 6.26
CA ALA A 39 -8.70 -2.80 6.12
C ALA A 39 -9.38 -2.45 7.45
N ARG A 40 -8.94 -3.08 8.53
CA ARG A 40 -9.49 -2.83 9.86
C ARG A 40 -9.36 -1.36 10.26
N ARG A 41 -8.23 -0.75 10.01
CA ARG A 41 -7.98 0.65 10.37
C ARG A 41 -8.91 1.63 9.68
N ILE A 42 -9.36 1.30 8.47
CA ILE A 42 -10.27 2.18 7.72
C ILE A 42 -11.73 1.74 7.83
N GLY A 43 -12.02 0.77 8.71
CA GLY A 43 -13.39 0.30 8.92
C GLY A 43 -13.93 -0.55 7.78
N CYS A 44 -13.06 -1.19 7.01
CA CYS A 44 -13.42 -2.05 5.89
C CYS A 44 -13.27 -3.51 6.29
N ARG A 45 -14.23 -4.35 5.94
CA ARG A 45 -14.20 -5.78 6.25
C ARG A 45 -13.50 -6.62 5.18
N SER A 46 -13.07 -6.00 4.09
CA SER A 46 -12.53 -6.74 2.95
C SER A 46 -11.08 -6.38 2.68
N ALA A 47 -10.18 -7.29 3.04
CA ALA A 47 -8.77 -7.17 2.66
C ALA A 47 -8.60 -7.20 1.14
N GLN A 48 -9.50 -7.89 0.43
CA GLN A 48 -9.48 -7.95 -1.03
C GLN A 48 -9.75 -6.58 -1.64
N ALA A 49 -10.71 -5.83 -1.08
CA ALA A 49 -11.02 -4.47 -1.56
C ALA A 49 -9.81 -3.55 -1.38
N VAL A 50 -9.10 -3.67 -0.25
CA VAL A 50 -7.86 -2.93 -0.02
C VAL A 50 -6.82 -3.31 -1.07
N GLY A 51 -6.66 -4.61 -1.35
CA GLY A 51 -5.73 -5.07 -2.38
C GLY A 51 -6.03 -4.48 -3.74
N GLN A 52 -7.30 -4.38 -4.12
CA GLN A 52 -7.71 -3.78 -5.38
C GLN A 52 -7.36 -2.28 -5.44
N ALA A 53 -7.56 -1.56 -4.34
CA ALA A 53 -7.19 -0.15 -4.26
C ALA A 53 -5.68 0.04 -4.42
N LEU A 54 -4.89 -0.82 -3.78
CA LEU A 54 -3.43 -0.76 -3.86
C LEU A 54 -2.92 -1.09 -5.26
N LYS A 55 -3.56 -2.04 -5.94
CA LYS A 55 -3.24 -2.40 -7.31
C LYS A 55 -3.32 -1.20 -8.24
N ARG A 56 -4.25 -0.28 -7.97
CA ARG A 56 -4.52 0.90 -8.81
C ARG A 56 -3.84 2.16 -8.32
N ASN A 57 -2.93 2.05 -7.33
CA ASN A 57 -2.27 3.20 -6.70
C ASN A 57 -1.49 4.03 -7.73
N PRO A 58 -1.95 5.26 -8.06
CA PRO A 58 -1.24 6.11 -9.01
C PRO A 58 -0.11 6.92 -8.36
N PHE A 59 0.06 6.80 -7.04
CA PHE A 59 1.02 7.59 -6.27
C PHE A 59 2.23 6.77 -5.80
N ALA A 60 2.40 5.56 -6.31
CA ALA A 60 3.55 4.73 -5.92
C ALA A 60 4.86 5.36 -6.42
N PRO A 61 5.94 5.27 -5.68
CA PRO A 61 6.07 4.69 -4.33
C PRO A 61 5.84 5.66 -3.18
N GLU A 62 5.43 6.90 -3.45
CA GLU A 62 5.21 7.90 -2.41
C GLU A 62 4.09 7.47 -1.45
N VAL A 63 2.99 6.91 -1.98
CA VAL A 63 2.05 6.12 -1.17
C VAL A 63 2.63 4.71 -1.16
N PRO A 64 3.16 4.25 -0.02
CA PRO A 64 4.05 3.09 0.01
C PRO A 64 3.32 1.75 -0.01
N CYS A 65 2.67 1.43 -1.11
CA CYS A 65 1.91 0.19 -1.25
C CYS A 65 2.79 -1.07 -1.09
N HIS A 66 4.12 -0.93 -1.26
CA HIS A 66 5.05 -2.02 -1.02
C HIS A 66 5.15 -2.43 0.45
N ARG A 67 4.70 -1.58 1.38
CA ARG A 67 4.71 -1.88 2.82
C ARG A 67 3.52 -2.72 3.25
N VAL A 68 2.60 -3.04 2.35
CA VAL A 68 1.44 -3.89 2.67
C VAL A 68 1.77 -5.32 2.28
N VAL A 69 1.63 -6.24 3.23
CA VAL A 69 2.01 -7.64 3.07
C VAL A 69 0.83 -8.53 3.45
N ALA A 70 0.90 -9.82 3.10
CA ALA A 70 -0.11 -10.78 3.49
C ALA A 70 -0.07 -11.03 4.99
N SER A 71 -1.20 -11.46 5.57
CA SER A 71 -1.32 -11.69 7.02
C SER A 71 -0.38 -12.76 7.54
N ASP A 72 0.06 -13.68 6.68
CA ASP A 72 1.01 -14.74 7.05
C ASP A 72 2.48 -14.28 6.99
N GLY A 73 2.73 -13.01 6.69
CA GLY A 73 4.08 -12.46 6.60
C GLY A 73 4.71 -12.56 5.23
N SER A 74 4.05 -13.20 4.24
CA SER A 74 4.58 -13.24 2.88
C SER A 74 4.43 -11.86 2.22
N LEU A 75 5.14 -11.63 1.11
CA LEU A 75 5.10 -10.35 0.41
C LEU A 75 3.72 -10.03 -0.16
N GLY A 76 2.89 -11.05 -0.41
CA GLY A 76 1.61 -10.84 -1.08
C GLY A 76 1.83 -10.48 -2.54
N GLY A 77 0.97 -9.60 -3.07
CA GLY A 77 1.11 -9.12 -4.44
C GLY A 77 1.72 -7.71 -4.49
N PHE A 78 2.10 -7.28 -5.68
CA PHE A 78 2.51 -5.90 -5.92
C PHE A 78 2.02 -5.49 -7.31
N HIS A 79 1.30 -4.39 -7.39
CA HIS A 79 0.66 -3.91 -8.62
C HIS A 79 -0.14 -5.02 -9.33
N GLY A 80 -0.79 -5.89 -8.53
CA GLY A 80 -1.61 -6.98 -9.04
C GLY A 80 -0.87 -8.24 -9.40
N GLU A 81 0.46 -8.26 -9.26
CA GLU A 81 1.27 -9.44 -9.54
C GLU A 81 1.75 -10.11 -8.26
N ARG A 82 1.90 -11.43 -8.30
CA ARG A 82 2.42 -12.22 -7.19
C ARG A 82 3.77 -12.85 -7.48
N LYS A 83 4.26 -12.71 -8.72
CA LYS A 83 5.54 -13.25 -9.19
C LYS A 83 6.16 -12.27 -10.16
N GLY A 84 7.46 -12.41 -10.41
CA GLY A 84 8.16 -11.67 -11.44
C GLY A 84 8.78 -10.38 -10.96
N GLU A 85 9.01 -9.46 -11.88
CA GLU A 85 9.73 -8.23 -11.61
C GLU A 85 9.08 -7.34 -10.55
N MET A 86 7.75 -7.28 -10.54
CA MET A 86 7.05 -6.40 -9.59
C MET A 86 7.22 -6.89 -8.16
N ILE A 87 7.19 -8.21 -7.94
CA ILE A 87 7.43 -8.78 -6.61
C ILE A 87 8.87 -8.58 -6.18
N GLU A 88 9.81 -8.76 -7.09
CA GLU A 88 11.22 -8.51 -6.80
C GLU A 88 11.45 -7.04 -6.45
N ARG A 89 10.81 -6.13 -7.15
CA ARG A 89 10.88 -4.70 -6.86
C ARG A 89 10.34 -4.40 -5.47
N LYS A 90 9.22 -5.03 -5.08
CA LYS A 90 8.65 -4.89 -3.74
C LYS A 90 9.66 -5.34 -2.67
N ARG A 91 10.30 -6.50 -2.89
CA ARG A 91 11.31 -7.01 -1.98
C ARG A 91 12.47 -6.03 -1.85
N GLN A 92 12.97 -5.52 -2.97
CA GLN A 92 14.07 -4.56 -2.97
C GLN A 92 13.73 -3.29 -2.20
N LEU A 93 12.51 -2.77 -2.38
CA LEU A 93 12.07 -1.58 -1.67
C LEU A 93 12.02 -1.83 -0.17
N LEU A 94 11.48 -2.97 0.25
CA LEU A 94 11.39 -3.32 1.67
C LEU A 94 12.78 -3.52 2.28
N GLU A 95 13.69 -4.20 1.57
CA GLU A 95 15.06 -4.39 2.03
C GLU A 95 15.80 -3.07 2.17
N ARG A 96 15.63 -2.16 1.22
CA ARG A 96 16.24 -0.84 1.27
C ARG A 96 15.74 -0.05 2.48
N GLU A 97 14.46 -0.15 2.80
CA GLU A 97 13.88 0.55 3.95
C GLU A 97 14.29 -0.06 5.28
N ALA A 98 14.54 -1.35 5.32
CA ALA A 98 15.02 -2.03 6.52
C ALA A 98 16.48 -1.68 6.83
N LYS A 99 17.26 -1.33 5.81
CA LYS A 99 18.65 -0.88 5.97
C LYS A 99 18.65 0.63 6.22
N ARG A 100 19.39 1.04 7.19
CA ARG A 100 19.56 2.47 7.50
C ARG A 100 20.89 2.97 6.97
#